data_2f7e61a9f0352deb6bb7c4f9368d971f
#
_entry.id   2f7e61a9f0352deb6bb7c4f9368d971f
#
_cell.length_a   1.000
_cell.length_b   1.000
_cell.length_c   1.000
_cell.angle_alpha   90.00
_cell.angle_beta   90.00
_cell.angle_gamma   90.00
#
_symmetry.space_group_name_H-M   'P 1'
#
loop_
_entity.id
_entity.type
_entity.pdbx_description
1 polymer ?
#
loop_
_entity_poly.entity_id
_entity_poly.type
_entity_poly.pdbx_seq_one_letter_code
_entity_poly.pdbx_strand_id
1 'polypeptide(L)'
;MGDILLLGHRGAAELPENTIPSFHKALELGADGFELDVLQTADEKLVVIHDAVVGTKNVHMSSYQEIRDLPDGFKIPLLEEVLMEFSKSAFLDIELKTRDLENTVIELILKYCAPQKTLLSAYWPDVLSKAYTLAPEIELAFIYNRTQDEESRHNCPVDVLKPQFRLASRELMEQAHDEGLRVIPWTVNEKSEMQRLINLGVDGMISDHPEYFPRELDSSE
;
A
#
# COMPACT_ATOMS: atom_id res chain seq x y z
N MET A 1 24.00 1.10 -2.24
CA MET A 1 22.66 0.67 -1.83
C MET A 1 21.70 1.55 -2.62
N GLY A 2 20.66 1.00 -3.24
CA GLY A 2 19.59 1.82 -3.81
C GLY A 2 18.83 2.54 -2.69
N ASP A 3 18.12 3.62 -3.02
CA ASP A 3 17.27 4.30 -2.05
C ASP A 3 16.13 3.36 -1.65
N ILE A 4 15.93 3.19 -0.33
CA ILE A 4 14.85 2.34 0.22
C ILE A 4 13.55 3.11 0.15
N LEU A 5 12.52 2.56 -0.51
CA LEU A 5 11.21 3.16 -0.63
C LEU A 5 10.48 3.13 0.73
N LEU A 6 10.17 4.30 1.28
CA LEU A 6 9.43 4.43 2.52
C LEU A 6 7.98 4.84 2.25
N LEU A 7 7.02 4.01 2.64
CA LEU A 7 5.59 4.28 2.48
C LEU A 7 4.90 4.43 3.84
N GLY A 8 4.05 5.44 3.95
CA GLY A 8 3.15 5.58 5.10
C GLY A 8 2.00 4.58 5.00
N HIS A 9 1.81 3.73 6.00
CA HIS A 9 0.70 2.76 6.07
C HIS A 9 -0.62 3.50 6.30
N ARG A 10 -1.48 3.54 5.29
CA ARG A 10 -2.74 4.31 5.29
C ARG A 10 -2.52 5.81 5.61
N GLY A 11 -1.32 6.32 5.29
CA GLY A 11 -0.84 7.63 5.68
C GLY A 11 0.11 7.59 6.87
N ALA A 12 -0.15 8.39 7.93
CA ALA A 12 0.63 8.43 9.16
C ALA A 12 -0.28 8.37 10.40
N ALA A 13 0.14 7.63 11.45
CA ALA A 13 -0.64 7.34 12.64
C ALA A 13 -1.07 8.56 13.49
N GLU A 14 -0.48 9.74 13.25
CA GLU A 14 -0.89 10.98 13.93
C GLU A 14 -2.30 11.45 13.55
N LEU A 15 -2.84 10.97 12.44
CA LEU A 15 -4.15 11.35 11.91
C LEU A 15 -4.96 10.09 11.55
N PRO A 16 -6.30 10.21 11.42
CA PRO A 16 -7.13 9.09 11.01
C PRO A 16 -6.66 8.46 9.70
N GLU A 17 -6.48 7.14 9.72
CA GLU A 17 -6.00 6.36 8.58
C GLU A 17 -6.86 6.55 7.32
N ASN A 18 -6.25 6.37 6.15
CA ASN A 18 -6.94 6.43 4.86
C ASN A 18 -7.67 7.77 4.61
N THR A 19 -7.11 8.87 5.11
CA THR A 19 -7.65 10.24 4.88
C THR A 19 -6.64 11.12 4.15
N ILE A 20 -7.12 12.11 3.40
CA ILE A 20 -6.26 13.09 2.71
C ILE A 20 -5.27 13.75 3.68
N PRO A 21 -5.68 14.22 4.89
CA PRO A 21 -4.74 14.76 5.86
C PRO A 21 -3.66 13.78 6.33
N SER A 22 -3.98 12.48 6.52
CA SER A 22 -2.97 11.50 6.93
C SER A 22 -1.96 11.21 5.82
N PHE A 23 -2.37 11.28 4.56
CA PHE A 23 -1.46 11.15 3.42
C PHE A 23 -0.50 12.32 3.31
N HIS A 24 -1.00 13.56 3.44
CA HIS A 24 -0.12 14.74 3.53
C HIS A 24 0.86 14.62 4.70
N LYS A 25 0.38 14.15 5.86
CA LYS A 25 1.22 13.99 7.04
C LYS A 25 2.33 12.97 6.82
N ALA A 26 2.06 11.85 6.16
CA ALA A 26 3.10 10.86 5.82
C ALA A 26 4.21 11.49 4.95
N LEU A 27 3.84 12.27 3.93
CA LEU A 27 4.81 12.97 3.07
C LEU A 27 5.58 14.06 3.85
N GLU A 28 4.92 14.79 4.73
CA GLU A 28 5.57 15.80 5.61
C GLU A 28 6.61 15.14 6.53
N LEU A 29 6.31 13.95 7.06
CA LEU A 29 7.20 13.14 7.86
C LEU A 29 8.28 12.44 7.03
N GLY A 30 8.23 12.62 5.70
CA GLY A 30 9.26 12.24 4.74
C GLY A 30 9.10 10.88 4.12
N ALA A 31 7.93 10.28 4.15
CA ALA A 31 7.65 9.15 3.28
C ALA A 31 7.74 9.56 1.80
N ASP A 32 8.15 8.63 0.94
CA ASP A 32 8.17 8.80 -0.52
C ASP A 32 6.77 8.71 -1.10
N GLY A 33 5.85 8.15 -0.33
CA GLY A 33 4.47 7.94 -0.70
C GLY A 33 3.69 7.28 0.43
N PHE A 34 2.61 6.62 0.09
CA PHE A 34 1.79 5.93 1.08
C PHE A 34 1.05 4.74 0.46
N GLU A 35 0.71 3.82 1.33
CA GLU A 35 -0.19 2.73 1.03
C GLU A 35 -1.62 3.15 1.42
N LEU A 36 -2.60 2.63 0.69
CA LEU A 36 -4.02 2.90 0.89
C LEU A 36 -4.89 1.70 0.52
N ASP A 37 -6.03 1.56 1.20
CA ASP A 37 -6.97 0.45 1.02
C ASP A 37 -8.19 0.86 0.19
N VAL A 38 -8.60 0.05 -0.78
CA VAL A 38 -9.75 0.36 -1.64
C VAL A 38 -10.88 -0.64 -1.44
N LEU A 39 -12.07 -0.11 -1.14
CA LEU A 39 -13.35 -0.81 -1.13
C LEU A 39 -14.34 -0.13 -2.08
N GLN A 40 -15.47 -0.82 -2.35
CA GLN A 40 -16.56 -0.28 -3.16
C GLN A 40 -17.87 -0.22 -2.36
N THR A 41 -18.58 0.89 -2.49
CA THR A 41 -19.91 1.12 -1.92
C THR A 41 -21.03 0.48 -2.74
N ALA A 42 -22.26 0.43 -2.19
CA ALA A 42 -23.45 -0.08 -2.92
C ALA A 42 -23.79 0.74 -4.16
N ASP A 43 -23.45 2.02 -4.20
CA ASP A 43 -23.60 2.92 -5.35
C ASP A 43 -22.34 3.00 -6.22
N GLU A 44 -21.50 1.93 -6.19
CA GLU A 44 -20.33 1.72 -7.04
C GLU A 44 -19.24 2.79 -6.92
N LYS A 45 -19.17 3.52 -5.80
CA LYS A 45 -18.06 4.43 -5.52
C LYS A 45 -16.88 3.68 -4.95
N LEU A 46 -15.68 3.90 -5.51
CA LEU A 46 -14.43 3.44 -4.94
C LEU A 46 -14.02 4.38 -3.82
N VAL A 47 -13.99 3.87 -2.60
CA VAL A 47 -13.67 4.60 -1.37
C VAL A 47 -12.37 4.10 -0.78
N VAL A 48 -11.63 5.01 -0.14
CA VAL A 48 -10.36 4.69 0.50
C VAL A 48 -10.60 4.46 1.98
N ILE A 49 -10.66 3.19 2.37
CA ILE A 49 -10.94 2.74 3.73
C ILE A 49 -10.54 1.28 3.91
N HIS A 50 -9.99 0.94 5.09
CA HIS A 50 -9.59 -0.42 5.42
C HIS A 50 -10.77 -1.31 5.81
N ASP A 51 -11.58 -0.84 6.76
CA ASP A 51 -12.63 -1.66 7.36
C ASP A 51 -13.91 -1.68 6.52
N ALA A 52 -14.47 -2.86 6.33
CA ALA A 52 -15.73 -3.03 5.63
C ALA A 52 -16.94 -2.48 6.42
N VAL A 53 -16.72 -1.92 7.62
CA VAL A 53 -17.77 -1.37 8.47
C VAL A 53 -17.34 0.00 9.02
N VAL A 54 -18.17 1.02 8.80
CA VAL A 54 -18.02 2.38 9.32
C VAL A 54 -19.13 2.61 10.36
N GLY A 55 -18.76 2.68 11.64
CA GLY A 55 -19.73 2.72 12.73
C GLY A 55 -20.60 1.45 12.73
N THR A 56 -21.85 1.57 12.32
CA THR A 56 -22.79 0.43 12.21
C THR A 56 -23.12 0.07 10.76
N LYS A 57 -22.52 0.76 9.77
CA LYS A 57 -22.86 0.61 8.36
C LYS A 57 -21.81 -0.22 7.64
N ASN A 58 -22.27 -1.20 6.86
CA ASN A 58 -21.39 -1.99 5.97
C ASN A 58 -21.16 -1.20 4.68
N VAL A 59 -19.89 -1.03 4.30
CA VAL A 59 -19.47 -0.27 3.10
C VAL A 59 -20.15 -0.78 1.84
N HIS A 60 -20.14 -2.09 1.60
CA HIS A 60 -20.71 -2.70 0.40
C HIS A 60 -22.26 -2.61 0.33
N MET A 61 -22.92 -2.33 1.45
CA MET A 61 -24.37 -2.25 1.56
C MET A 61 -24.88 -0.81 1.71
N SER A 62 -24.00 0.17 1.75
CA SER A 62 -24.31 1.58 1.96
C SER A 62 -23.88 2.41 0.76
N SER A 63 -24.61 3.50 0.48
CA SER A 63 -24.14 4.51 -0.47
C SER A 63 -22.98 5.32 0.12
N TYR A 64 -22.16 5.91 -0.74
CA TYR A 64 -21.07 6.79 -0.29
C TYR A 64 -21.56 7.91 0.62
N GLN A 65 -22.70 8.53 0.28
CA GLN A 65 -23.28 9.62 1.08
C GLN A 65 -23.61 9.20 2.51
N GLU A 66 -23.93 7.93 2.76
CA GLU A 66 -24.26 7.41 4.08
C GLU A 66 -23.04 7.14 4.97
N ILE A 67 -21.85 6.93 4.37
CA ILE A 67 -20.64 6.51 5.10
C ILE A 67 -19.51 7.54 5.06
N ARG A 68 -19.59 8.54 4.20
CA ARG A 68 -18.47 9.45 3.87
C ARG A 68 -17.90 10.24 5.06
N ASP A 69 -18.72 10.51 6.09
CA ASP A 69 -18.31 11.33 7.23
C ASP A 69 -17.91 10.44 8.40
N LEU A 70 -16.67 10.55 8.86
CA LEU A 70 -16.15 9.86 10.03
C LEU A 70 -16.57 10.54 11.32
N PRO A 71 -16.66 9.80 12.46
CA PRO A 71 -17.13 10.37 13.75
C PRO A 71 -16.27 11.52 14.27
N ASP A 72 -14.99 11.57 13.91
CA ASP A 72 -14.02 12.60 14.30
C ASP A 72 -14.01 13.83 13.38
N GLY A 73 -14.94 13.91 12.43
CA GLY A 73 -15.10 15.03 11.50
C GLY A 73 -14.24 14.94 10.25
N PHE A 74 -13.47 13.88 10.08
CA PHE A 74 -12.76 13.59 8.82
C PHE A 74 -13.72 12.96 7.80
N LYS A 75 -13.24 12.82 6.58
CA LYS A 75 -14.00 12.20 5.49
C LYS A 75 -13.27 11.01 4.93
N ILE A 76 -14.03 9.98 4.57
CA ILE A 76 -13.56 8.89 3.71
C ILE A 76 -13.41 9.46 2.30
N PRO A 77 -12.21 9.51 1.73
CA PRO A 77 -12.04 10.04 0.38
C PRO A 77 -12.47 9.02 -0.68
N LEU A 78 -12.85 9.52 -1.84
CA LEU A 78 -12.92 8.69 -3.04
C LEU A 78 -11.51 8.40 -3.55
N LEU A 79 -11.30 7.22 -4.13
CA LEU A 79 -10.01 6.88 -4.75
C LEU A 79 -9.63 7.94 -5.81
N GLU A 80 -10.58 8.39 -6.65
CA GLU A 80 -10.33 9.42 -7.66
C GLU A 80 -9.80 10.72 -7.05
N GLU A 81 -10.30 11.15 -5.89
CA GLU A 81 -9.82 12.35 -5.18
C GLU A 81 -8.36 12.20 -4.76
N VAL A 82 -7.99 11.03 -4.19
CA VAL A 82 -6.61 10.73 -3.80
C VAL A 82 -5.68 10.72 -5.01
N LEU A 83 -6.07 10.04 -6.10
CA LEU A 83 -5.26 9.97 -7.32
C LEU A 83 -5.06 11.35 -7.95
N MET A 84 -6.10 12.19 -8.00
CA MET A 84 -6.00 13.55 -8.52
C MET A 84 -5.01 14.42 -7.73
N GLU A 85 -4.98 14.24 -6.41
CA GLU A 85 -4.17 15.07 -5.53
C GLU A 85 -2.70 14.61 -5.48
N PHE A 86 -2.44 13.31 -5.40
CA PHE A 86 -1.14 12.78 -5.05
C PHE A 86 -0.35 12.10 -6.19
N SER A 87 -0.99 11.71 -7.30
CA SER A 87 -0.36 10.91 -8.35
C SER A 87 0.92 11.49 -8.96
N LYS A 88 1.11 12.81 -8.87
CA LYS A 88 2.30 13.50 -9.41
C LYS A 88 3.44 13.64 -8.40
N SER A 89 3.10 13.67 -7.11
CA SER A 89 4.03 14.01 -6.03
C SER A 89 4.46 12.83 -5.17
N ALA A 90 3.66 11.75 -5.11
CA ALA A 90 3.89 10.62 -4.23
C ALA A 90 3.93 9.29 -5.00
N PHE A 91 4.57 8.28 -4.40
CA PHE A 91 4.42 6.89 -4.78
C PHE A 91 3.14 6.34 -4.12
N LEU A 92 2.28 5.65 -4.88
CA LEU A 92 1.00 5.14 -4.41
C LEU A 92 0.98 3.61 -4.44
N ASP A 93 0.84 2.99 -3.27
CA ASP A 93 0.57 1.56 -3.13
C ASP A 93 -0.92 1.35 -2.85
N ILE A 94 -1.64 0.83 -3.82
CA ILE A 94 -3.10 0.72 -3.81
C ILE A 94 -3.48 -0.73 -3.52
N GLU A 95 -3.97 -1.02 -2.30
CA GLU A 95 -4.43 -2.35 -1.93
C GLU A 95 -5.89 -2.57 -2.33
N LEU A 96 -6.13 -3.61 -3.14
CA LEU A 96 -7.48 -4.09 -3.41
C LEU A 96 -7.97 -4.98 -2.25
N LYS A 97 -8.96 -4.50 -1.50
CA LYS A 97 -9.53 -5.23 -0.34
C LYS A 97 -10.58 -6.26 -0.71
N THR A 98 -11.01 -6.29 -1.96
CA THR A 98 -12.01 -7.25 -2.48
C THR A 98 -11.71 -7.57 -3.93
N ARG A 99 -12.27 -8.70 -4.41
CA ARG A 99 -12.24 -9.07 -5.82
C ARG A 99 -13.17 -8.19 -6.65
N ASP A 100 -13.00 -8.25 -7.96
CA ASP A 100 -13.83 -7.59 -8.97
C ASP A 100 -13.74 -6.04 -9.01
N LEU A 101 -12.73 -5.46 -8.35
CA LEU A 101 -12.42 -4.03 -8.43
C LEU A 101 -11.37 -3.70 -9.49
N GLU A 102 -10.67 -4.69 -10.04
CA GLU A 102 -9.49 -4.54 -10.87
C GLU A 102 -9.73 -3.61 -12.05
N ASN A 103 -10.83 -3.82 -12.80
CA ASN A 103 -11.15 -3.02 -13.99
C ASN A 103 -11.27 -1.53 -13.63
N THR A 104 -12.13 -1.21 -12.66
CA THR A 104 -12.45 0.18 -12.32
C THR A 104 -11.26 0.89 -11.66
N VAL A 105 -10.50 0.19 -10.82
CA VAL A 105 -9.31 0.77 -10.18
C VAL A 105 -8.22 1.01 -11.22
N ILE A 106 -7.96 0.06 -12.11
CA ILE A 106 -6.96 0.18 -13.18
C ILE A 106 -7.32 1.34 -14.13
N GLU A 107 -8.58 1.49 -14.52
CA GLU A 107 -9.03 2.63 -15.34
C GLU A 107 -8.69 3.98 -14.68
N LEU A 108 -8.88 4.11 -13.37
CA LEU A 108 -8.51 5.33 -12.64
C LEU A 108 -6.98 5.49 -12.55
N ILE A 109 -6.22 4.42 -12.28
CA ILE A 109 -4.76 4.47 -12.27
C ILE A 109 -4.25 4.96 -13.62
N LEU A 110 -4.66 4.35 -14.72
CA LEU A 110 -4.22 4.73 -16.08
C LEU A 110 -4.63 6.16 -16.47
N LYS A 111 -5.71 6.67 -15.90
CA LYS A 111 -6.17 8.03 -16.12
C LYS A 111 -5.35 9.09 -15.39
N TYR A 112 -4.90 8.81 -14.17
CA TYR A 112 -4.32 9.81 -13.28
C TYR A 112 -2.86 9.60 -12.93
N CYS A 113 -2.37 8.37 -12.92
CA CYS A 113 -1.07 8.00 -12.38
C CYS A 113 -0.05 7.69 -13.47
N ALA A 114 1.23 7.88 -13.12
CA ALA A 114 2.33 7.29 -13.86
C ALA A 114 2.54 5.83 -13.37
N PRO A 115 2.58 4.82 -14.26
CA PRO A 115 2.77 3.43 -13.86
C PRO A 115 3.99 3.21 -12.94
N GLN A 116 5.09 3.95 -13.18
CA GLN A 116 6.35 3.85 -12.43
C GLN A 116 6.26 4.39 -11.00
N LYS A 117 5.17 5.05 -10.63
CA LYS A 117 4.89 5.58 -9.29
C LYS A 117 3.67 4.93 -8.64
N THR A 118 3.25 3.78 -9.17
CA THR A 118 2.03 3.12 -8.69
C THR A 118 2.28 1.63 -8.56
N LEU A 119 1.92 1.10 -7.42
CA LEU A 119 1.92 -0.32 -7.09
C LEU A 119 0.47 -0.74 -6.84
N LEU A 120 0.01 -1.80 -7.46
CA LEU A 120 -1.29 -2.39 -7.17
C LEU A 120 -1.08 -3.67 -6.37
N SER A 121 -1.62 -3.74 -5.18
CA SER A 121 -1.36 -4.84 -4.26
C SER A 121 -2.63 -5.59 -3.85
N ALA A 122 -2.51 -6.89 -3.58
CA ALA A 122 -3.58 -7.73 -3.11
C ALA A 122 -3.06 -9.00 -2.41
N TYR A 123 -3.94 -9.62 -1.61
CA TYR A 123 -3.70 -10.94 -1.00
C TYR A 123 -4.05 -12.11 -1.95
N TRP A 124 -4.72 -11.85 -3.07
CA TRP A 124 -5.26 -12.91 -3.94
C TRP A 124 -4.54 -12.99 -5.28
N PRO A 125 -3.91 -14.16 -5.59
CA PRO A 125 -3.23 -14.36 -6.86
C PRO A 125 -4.13 -14.20 -8.10
N ASP A 126 -5.41 -14.57 -8.01
CA ASP A 126 -6.38 -14.41 -9.08
C ASP A 126 -6.67 -12.94 -9.42
N VAL A 127 -6.74 -12.07 -8.41
CA VAL A 127 -6.86 -10.61 -8.56
C VAL A 127 -5.64 -10.03 -9.29
N LEU A 128 -4.42 -10.43 -8.87
CA LEU A 128 -3.19 -9.96 -9.48
C LEU A 128 -3.03 -10.48 -10.93
N SER A 129 -3.39 -11.73 -11.19
CA SER A 129 -3.37 -12.28 -12.55
C SER A 129 -4.33 -11.56 -13.50
N LYS A 130 -5.51 -11.18 -13.00
CA LYS A 130 -6.48 -10.37 -13.75
C LYS A 130 -5.95 -8.95 -13.98
N ALA A 131 -5.36 -8.33 -12.96
CA ALA A 131 -4.75 -7.00 -13.07
C ALA A 131 -3.61 -6.99 -14.11
N TYR A 132 -2.73 -7.98 -14.10
CA TYR A 132 -1.68 -8.13 -15.11
C TYR A 132 -2.23 -8.21 -16.55
N THR A 133 -3.32 -8.96 -16.73
CA THR A 133 -3.95 -9.09 -18.05
C THR A 133 -4.53 -7.77 -18.56
N LEU A 134 -5.01 -6.92 -17.64
CA LEU A 134 -5.63 -5.63 -17.96
C LEU A 134 -4.61 -4.53 -18.21
N ALA A 135 -3.53 -4.49 -17.44
CA ALA A 135 -2.52 -3.43 -17.48
C ALA A 135 -1.14 -3.97 -17.03
N PRO A 136 -0.41 -4.67 -17.92
CA PRO A 136 0.89 -5.28 -17.58
C PRO A 136 1.98 -4.25 -17.28
N GLU A 137 1.74 -2.97 -17.54
CA GLU A 137 2.66 -1.87 -17.22
C GLU A 137 2.57 -1.37 -15.78
N ILE A 138 1.54 -1.78 -15.02
CA ILE A 138 1.41 -1.44 -13.60
C ILE A 138 2.13 -2.51 -12.78
N GLU A 139 3.03 -2.09 -11.90
CA GLU A 139 3.71 -3.02 -10.98
C GLU A 139 2.71 -3.65 -10.00
N LEU A 140 2.86 -4.95 -9.79
CA LEU A 140 1.96 -5.74 -8.94
C LEU A 140 2.68 -6.25 -7.70
N ALA A 141 1.99 -6.23 -6.56
CA ALA A 141 2.52 -6.75 -5.30
C ALA A 141 1.63 -7.81 -4.66
N PHE A 142 2.25 -8.89 -4.24
CA PHE A 142 1.57 -9.95 -3.48
C PHE A 142 1.75 -9.73 -1.98
N ILE A 143 0.62 -9.57 -1.27
CA ILE A 143 0.58 -9.37 0.18
C ILE A 143 0.38 -10.71 0.88
N TYR A 144 1.17 -10.99 1.90
CA TYR A 144 0.99 -12.19 2.73
C TYR A 144 1.46 -12.01 4.17
N ASN A 145 0.86 -12.76 5.09
CA ASN A 145 1.17 -12.71 6.52
C ASN A 145 1.48 -14.08 7.13
N ARG A 146 1.57 -15.14 6.30
CA ARG A 146 1.92 -16.50 6.70
C ARG A 146 2.88 -17.11 5.71
N THR A 147 3.79 -17.96 6.18
CA THR A 147 4.75 -18.66 5.31
C THR A 147 4.06 -19.54 4.26
N GLN A 148 2.92 -20.17 4.60
CA GLN A 148 2.16 -21.00 3.64
C GLN A 148 1.60 -20.19 2.47
N ASP A 149 1.33 -18.90 2.67
CA ASP A 149 0.77 -18.04 1.64
C ASP A 149 1.84 -17.67 0.60
N GLU A 150 3.12 -17.72 0.96
CA GLU A 150 4.24 -17.39 0.08
C GLU A 150 4.28 -18.28 -1.16
N GLU A 151 3.95 -19.57 -1.04
CA GLU A 151 3.90 -20.49 -2.19
C GLU A 151 2.88 -20.05 -3.25
N SER A 152 1.86 -19.30 -2.84
CA SER A 152 0.82 -18.79 -3.73
C SER A 152 1.33 -17.74 -4.71
N ARG A 153 2.47 -17.09 -4.44
CA ARG A 153 3.10 -16.09 -5.33
C ARG A 153 3.44 -16.65 -6.70
N HIS A 154 3.77 -17.94 -6.78
CA HIS A 154 4.09 -18.60 -8.05
C HIS A 154 2.88 -18.77 -8.98
N ASN A 155 1.67 -18.49 -8.49
CA ASN A 155 0.44 -18.59 -9.27
C ASN A 155 0.02 -17.27 -9.93
N CYS A 156 0.79 -16.18 -9.74
CA CYS A 156 0.49 -14.88 -10.35
C CYS A 156 1.77 -14.13 -10.71
N PRO A 157 1.74 -13.30 -11.75
CA PRO A 157 2.85 -12.39 -12.07
C PRO A 157 2.87 -11.28 -11.01
N VAL A 158 4.03 -11.08 -10.40
CA VAL A 158 4.28 -10.01 -9.43
C VAL A 158 5.68 -9.45 -9.57
N ASP A 159 5.84 -8.19 -9.22
CA ASP A 159 7.11 -7.46 -9.24
C ASP A 159 7.62 -7.26 -7.80
N VAL A 160 6.70 -7.34 -6.83
CA VAL A 160 6.98 -7.04 -5.43
C VAL A 160 6.35 -8.07 -4.49
N LEU A 161 7.12 -8.49 -3.50
CA LEU A 161 6.62 -9.25 -2.36
C LEU A 161 6.37 -8.31 -1.18
N LYS A 162 5.19 -8.38 -0.57
CA LYS A 162 4.81 -7.62 0.61
C LYS A 162 4.56 -8.57 1.80
N PRO A 163 5.61 -9.14 2.41
CA PRO A 163 5.48 -9.97 3.60
C PRO A 163 5.13 -9.14 4.84
N GLN A 164 4.41 -9.74 5.79
CA GLN A 164 4.43 -9.25 7.15
C GLN A 164 5.89 -9.25 7.66
N PHE A 165 6.36 -8.16 8.26
CA PHE A 165 7.79 -7.88 8.49
C PHE A 165 8.58 -8.99 9.21
N ARG A 166 7.92 -9.80 10.07
CA ARG A 166 8.56 -10.92 10.74
C ARG A 166 8.93 -12.08 9.82
N LEU A 167 8.30 -12.16 8.64
CA LEU A 167 8.62 -13.16 7.62
C LEU A 167 9.85 -12.76 6.80
N ALA A 168 10.27 -11.49 6.84
CA ALA A 168 11.46 -11.04 6.13
C ALA A 168 12.72 -11.63 6.76
N SER A 169 13.39 -12.49 5.99
CA SER A 169 14.62 -13.20 6.34
C SER A 169 15.66 -13.04 5.24
N ARG A 170 16.92 -13.37 5.53
CA ARG A 170 17.98 -13.37 4.53
C ARG A 170 17.67 -14.32 3.37
N GLU A 171 17.13 -15.48 3.68
CA GLU A 171 16.75 -16.48 2.69
C GLU A 171 15.67 -15.97 1.74
N LEU A 172 14.62 -15.32 2.27
CA LEU A 172 13.60 -14.67 1.46
C LEU A 172 14.21 -13.59 0.54
N MET A 173 15.11 -12.74 1.08
CA MET A 173 15.76 -11.68 0.30
C MET A 173 16.57 -12.26 -0.86
N GLU A 174 17.41 -13.28 -0.59
CA GLU A 174 18.23 -13.93 -1.61
C GLU A 174 17.35 -14.55 -2.71
N GLN A 175 16.31 -15.30 -2.34
CA GLN A 175 15.39 -15.91 -3.31
C GLN A 175 14.63 -14.86 -4.15
N ALA A 176 14.06 -13.85 -3.50
CA ALA A 176 13.29 -12.82 -4.20
C ALA A 176 14.17 -12.04 -5.19
N HIS A 177 15.35 -11.61 -4.75
CA HIS A 177 16.29 -10.87 -5.60
C HIS A 177 16.85 -11.71 -6.75
N ASP A 178 17.11 -13.01 -6.54
CA ASP A 178 17.50 -13.93 -7.62
C ASP A 178 16.39 -14.09 -8.69
N GLU A 179 15.13 -13.96 -8.28
CA GLU A 179 13.98 -13.95 -9.18
C GLU A 179 13.69 -12.56 -9.79
N GLY A 180 14.44 -11.52 -9.38
CA GLY A 180 14.23 -10.14 -9.82
C GLY A 180 13.08 -9.42 -9.13
N LEU A 181 12.58 -9.96 -8.01
CA LEU A 181 11.50 -9.38 -7.23
C LEU A 181 12.04 -8.42 -6.15
N ARG A 182 11.29 -7.36 -5.87
CA ARG A 182 11.53 -6.47 -4.73
C ARG A 182 10.79 -6.97 -3.50
N VAL A 183 11.28 -6.61 -2.30
CA VAL A 183 10.66 -6.98 -1.03
C VAL A 183 10.35 -5.73 -0.22
N ILE A 184 9.07 -5.49 0.07
CA ILE A 184 8.56 -4.32 0.82
C ILE A 184 7.71 -4.82 2.00
N PRO A 185 8.33 -5.09 3.17
CA PRO A 185 7.60 -5.59 4.34
C PRO A 185 6.69 -4.55 5.00
N TRP A 186 5.65 -5.03 5.70
CA TRP A 186 4.62 -4.26 6.42
C TRP A 186 4.26 -4.91 7.76
N THR A 187 3.68 -4.25 8.77
CA THR A 187 3.83 -2.83 9.06
C THR A 187 4.97 -2.70 10.06
N VAL A 188 5.94 -1.86 9.76
CA VAL A 188 7.21 -1.75 10.50
C VAL A 188 7.20 -0.50 11.35
N ASN A 189 6.95 -0.62 12.66
CA ASN A 189 6.72 0.52 13.55
C ASN A 189 7.81 0.74 14.61
N GLU A 190 8.84 -0.13 14.63
CA GLU A 190 9.93 -0.04 15.61
C GLU A 190 11.25 0.32 14.92
N LYS A 191 11.97 1.33 15.43
CA LYS A 191 13.27 1.75 14.88
C LYS A 191 14.27 0.60 14.74
N SER A 192 14.30 -0.29 15.73
CA SER A 192 15.17 -1.49 15.71
C SER A 192 14.81 -2.45 14.58
N GLU A 193 13.51 -2.63 14.30
CA GLU A 193 13.05 -3.46 13.19
C GLU A 193 13.32 -2.81 11.83
N MET A 194 13.14 -1.50 11.71
CA MET A 194 13.53 -0.76 10.50
C MET A 194 15.01 -0.98 10.20
N GLN A 195 15.88 -0.80 11.21
CA GLN A 195 17.32 -1.02 11.04
C GLN A 195 17.68 -2.47 10.69
N ARG A 196 16.98 -3.45 11.30
CA ARG A 196 17.16 -4.88 10.97
C ARG A 196 16.83 -5.13 9.49
N LEU A 197 15.70 -4.60 9.00
CA LEU A 197 15.25 -4.79 7.63
C LEU A 197 16.17 -4.08 6.62
N ILE A 198 16.65 -2.88 6.93
CA ILE A 198 17.67 -2.19 6.15
C ILE A 198 18.93 -3.07 6.00
N ASN A 199 19.39 -3.65 7.09
CA ASN A 199 20.56 -4.53 7.09
C ASN A 199 20.32 -5.87 6.36
N LEU A 200 19.06 -6.28 6.21
CA LEU A 200 18.67 -7.42 5.37
C LEU A 200 18.67 -7.07 3.87
N GLY A 201 18.62 -5.79 3.52
CA GLY A 201 18.61 -5.32 2.14
C GLY A 201 17.22 -5.28 1.52
N VAL A 202 16.16 -4.93 2.30
CA VAL A 202 14.82 -4.72 1.76
C VAL A 202 14.79 -3.54 0.78
N ASP A 203 13.90 -3.58 -0.20
CA ASP A 203 13.77 -2.55 -1.24
C ASP A 203 12.85 -1.39 -0.83
N GLY A 204 12.06 -1.60 0.22
CA GLY A 204 11.20 -0.61 0.82
C GLY A 204 10.62 -1.09 2.13
N MET A 205 9.80 -0.28 2.77
CA MET A 205 8.99 -0.67 3.94
C MET A 205 7.76 0.21 4.09
N ILE A 206 6.74 -0.35 4.74
CA ILE A 206 5.47 0.33 5.03
C ILE A 206 5.38 0.52 6.54
N SER A 207 5.13 1.75 7.00
CA SER A 207 5.12 2.12 8.42
C SER A 207 4.00 3.09 8.77
N ASP A 208 3.44 2.95 9.99
CA ASP A 208 2.56 3.95 10.60
C ASP A 208 3.35 5.19 11.05
N HIS A 209 4.68 5.05 11.21
CA HIS A 209 5.61 6.03 11.75
C HIS A 209 6.77 6.32 10.80
N PRO A 210 6.53 7.00 9.65
CA PRO A 210 7.60 7.32 8.69
C PRO A 210 8.76 8.11 9.30
N GLU A 211 8.49 8.91 10.34
CA GLU A 211 9.49 9.70 11.08
C GLU A 211 10.52 8.86 11.85
N TYR A 212 10.26 7.56 12.03
CA TYR A 212 11.20 6.65 12.69
C TYR A 212 12.25 6.07 11.75
N PHE A 213 12.06 6.28 10.43
CA PHE A 213 13.02 5.78 9.44
C PHE A 213 14.38 6.45 9.61
N PRO A 214 15.47 5.67 9.78
CA PRO A 214 16.80 6.22 9.95
C PRO A 214 17.27 6.85 8.63
N ARG A 215 17.16 8.18 8.54
CA ARG A 215 17.81 8.95 7.49
C ARG A 215 19.27 9.11 7.86
N GLU A 216 20.16 9.10 6.87
CA GLU A 216 21.56 9.48 7.09
C GLU A 216 21.63 10.95 7.52
N LEU A 217 21.36 11.21 8.78
CA LEU A 217 21.63 12.47 9.45
C LEU A 217 22.07 12.09 10.86
N ASP A 218 23.29 11.61 10.98
CA ASP A 218 24.15 11.84 12.17
C ASP A 218 25.49 11.12 11.97
N SER A 219 26.19 11.49 10.87
CA SER A 219 27.65 11.30 10.81
C SER A 219 28.32 12.56 11.40
N SER A 220 27.94 12.88 12.65
CA SER A 220 28.65 13.90 13.44
C SER A 220 28.44 13.66 14.93
N GLU A 221 29.14 12.66 15.46
CA GLU A 221 29.74 12.69 16.79
C GLU A 221 31.09 12.00 16.77
#